data_bc1b7a6bbd8e4047187f050b0d04384c
#
_entry.id   bc1b7a6bbd8e4047187f050b0d04384c
#
_cell.length_a   1.000
_cell.length_b   1.000
_cell.length_c   1.000
_cell.angle_alpha   90.00
_cell.angle_beta   90.00
_cell.angle_gamma   90.00
#
_symmetry.space_group_name_H-M   'P 1'
#
loop_
_entity.id
_entity.type
_entity.pdbx_description
1 polymer ?
#
loop_
_entity_poly.entity_id
_entity_poly.type
_entity_poly.pdbx_seq_one_letter_code
_entity_poly.pdbx_strand_id
1 'polypeptide(L)'
;IVAAFDVDDAKLNPNAETPILSIDELESFVKKNNIKMAILAIPDLVAQDMFDLLVEYGVRGVLNFSATNLKADLDVFVNNIDLTMALETVIFYTHAAKNSDKGQHK
;
A
#
# COMPACT_ATOMS: atom_id res chain seq x y z
N ILE A 1 -4.34 -0.03 -10.61
CA ILE A 1 -2.91 0.24 -10.27
C ILE A 1 -2.12 0.42 -11.56
N VAL A 2 -1.52 1.58 -11.74
CA VAL A 2 -0.77 1.89 -12.97
C VAL A 2 0.73 1.61 -12.84
N ALA A 3 1.28 1.62 -11.62
CA ALA A 3 2.67 1.28 -11.35
C ALA A 3 2.87 0.99 -9.87
N ALA A 4 3.94 0.28 -9.56
CA ALA A 4 4.44 0.08 -8.21
C ALA A 4 5.88 0.57 -8.13
N PHE A 5 6.33 0.94 -6.93
CA PHE A 5 7.68 1.47 -6.72
C PHE A 5 8.36 0.73 -5.58
N ASP A 6 9.64 0.42 -5.77
CA ASP A 6 10.42 -0.30 -4.78
C ASP A 6 11.85 0.26 -4.73
N VAL A 7 12.47 0.19 -3.54
CA VAL A 7 13.87 0.56 -3.35
C VAL A 7 14.81 -0.59 -3.68
N ASP A 8 14.29 -1.82 -3.78
CA ASP A 8 15.08 -3.01 -4.07
C ASP A 8 15.18 -3.22 -5.58
N ASP A 9 16.35 -2.98 -6.15
CA ASP A 9 16.58 -3.12 -7.59
C ASP A 9 16.28 -4.53 -8.10
N ALA A 10 16.40 -5.55 -7.27
CA ALA A 10 16.10 -6.94 -7.66
C ALA A 10 14.61 -7.16 -7.93
N LYS A 11 13.73 -6.30 -7.41
CA LYS A 11 12.28 -6.41 -7.59
C LYS A 11 11.74 -5.57 -8.74
N LEU A 12 12.59 -4.77 -9.39
CA LEU A 12 12.14 -3.91 -10.48
C LEU A 12 11.77 -4.72 -11.71
N ASN A 13 10.67 -4.36 -12.33
CA ASN A 13 10.21 -4.99 -13.57
C ASN A 13 9.42 -3.99 -14.40
N PRO A 14 10.11 -3.14 -15.19
CA PRO A 14 9.44 -2.09 -15.96
C PRO A 14 8.57 -2.62 -17.10
N ASN A 15 8.75 -3.88 -17.49
CA ASN A 15 8.01 -4.49 -18.60
C ASN A 15 6.80 -5.30 -18.14
N ALA A 16 6.51 -5.35 -16.84
CA ALA A 16 5.34 -6.05 -16.34
C ALA A 16 4.05 -5.28 -16.71
N GLU A 17 2.91 -5.96 -16.69
CA GLU A 17 1.61 -5.33 -16.92
C GLU A 17 1.39 -4.16 -15.95
N THR A 18 1.69 -4.37 -14.66
CA THR A 18 1.85 -3.28 -13.69
C THR A 18 3.34 -3.13 -13.45
N PRO A 19 4.02 -2.13 -14.03
CA PRO A 19 5.46 -2.04 -13.90
C PRO A 19 5.89 -1.75 -12.46
N ILE A 20 7.00 -2.38 -12.06
CA ILE A 20 7.64 -2.12 -10.76
C ILE A 20 8.88 -1.28 -11.05
N LEU A 21 8.84 -0.02 -10.62
CA LEU A 21 9.83 0.99 -10.94
C LEU A 21 10.65 1.36 -9.70
N SER A 22 11.84 1.95 -9.94
CA SER A 22 12.66 2.48 -8.86
C SER A 22 11.96 3.63 -8.15
N ILE A 23 12.14 3.72 -6.83
CA ILE A 23 11.64 4.84 -6.05
C ILE A 23 12.19 6.18 -6.56
N ASP A 24 13.36 6.16 -7.19
CA ASP A 24 13.96 7.36 -7.78
C ASP A 24 13.13 7.94 -8.91
N GLU A 25 12.25 7.15 -9.52
CA GLU A 25 11.37 7.58 -10.60
C GLU A 25 10.01 8.07 -10.09
N LEU A 26 9.76 7.98 -8.78
CA LEU A 26 8.45 8.27 -8.19
C LEU A 26 7.98 9.69 -8.49
N GLU A 27 8.82 10.68 -8.22
CA GLU A 27 8.46 12.08 -8.39
C GLU A 27 8.05 12.38 -9.83
N SER A 28 8.89 12.01 -10.78
CA SER A 28 8.62 12.28 -12.19
C SER A 28 7.40 11.52 -12.68
N PHE A 29 7.21 10.29 -12.26
CA PHE A 29 6.05 9.47 -12.65
C PHE A 29 4.75 10.08 -12.12
N VAL A 30 4.71 10.45 -10.85
CA VAL A 30 3.52 11.03 -10.23
C VAL A 30 3.15 12.35 -10.90
N LYS A 31 4.13 13.21 -11.14
CA LYS A 31 3.89 14.52 -11.76
C LYS A 31 3.52 14.39 -13.22
N LYS A 32 4.23 13.57 -13.98
CA LYS A 32 4.00 13.38 -15.42
C LYS A 32 2.62 12.78 -15.69
N ASN A 33 2.19 11.84 -14.88
CA ASN A 33 0.93 11.13 -15.09
C ASN A 33 -0.21 11.69 -14.25
N ASN A 34 0.01 12.80 -13.55
CA ASN A 34 -0.98 13.46 -12.71
C ASN A 34 -1.67 12.49 -11.74
N ILE A 35 -0.87 11.69 -11.04
CA ILE A 35 -1.37 10.69 -10.10
C ILE A 35 -1.95 11.39 -8.87
N LYS A 36 -3.17 11.04 -8.49
CA LYS A 36 -3.87 11.64 -7.34
C LYS A 36 -4.08 10.69 -6.18
N MET A 37 -3.96 9.39 -6.43
CA MET A 37 -4.20 8.35 -5.41
C MET A 37 -3.02 7.41 -5.31
N ALA A 38 -2.69 7.01 -4.08
CA ALA A 38 -1.61 6.07 -3.82
C ALA A 38 -1.99 5.06 -2.75
N ILE A 39 -1.38 3.89 -2.82
CA ILE A 39 -1.43 2.88 -1.77
C ILE A 39 -0.04 2.83 -1.13
N LEU A 40 0.01 3.00 0.18
CA LEU A 40 1.24 3.03 0.94
C LEU A 40 1.36 1.75 1.78
N ALA A 41 2.31 0.89 1.42
CA ALA A 41 2.57 -0.37 2.10
C ALA A 41 4.07 -0.50 2.35
N ILE A 42 4.57 0.26 3.32
CA ILE A 42 5.99 0.37 3.63
C ILE A 42 6.21 0.33 5.15
N PRO A 43 7.46 0.13 5.61
CA PRO A 43 7.76 0.12 7.05
C PRO A 43 7.37 1.43 7.74
N ASP A 44 6.95 1.32 9.00
CA ASP A 44 6.44 2.45 9.78
C ASP A 44 7.42 3.60 9.89
N LEU A 45 8.71 3.30 10.01
CA LEU A 45 9.74 4.31 10.22
C LEU A 45 9.83 5.33 9.07
N VAL A 46 9.44 4.93 7.86
CA VAL A 46 9.53 5.79 6.67
C VAL A 46 8.17 6.21 6.14
N ALA A 47 7.09 5.74 6.76
CA ALA A 47 5.74 5.95 6.22
C ALA A 47 5.35 7.43 6.16
N GLN A 48 5.58 8.18 7.24
CA GLN A 48 5.22 9.61 7.26
C GLN A 48 6.04 10.41 6.25
N ASP A 49 7.35 10.15 6.16
CA ASP A 49 8.21 10.86 5.22
C ASP A 49 7.80 10.59 3.77
N MET A 50 7.49 9.35 3.44
CA MET A 50 7.03 8.98 2.10
C MET A 50 5.67 9.61 1.80
N PHE A 51 4.77 9.61 2.76
CA PHE A 51 3.48 10.27 2.63
C PHE A 51 3.64 11.76 2.34
N ASP A 52 4.51 12.44 3.09
CA ASP A 52 4.76 13.87 2.90
C ASP A 52 5.29 14.16 1.49
N LEU A 53 6.18 13.30 0.97
CA LEU A 53 6.67 13.42 -0.40
C LEU A 53 5.56 13.24 -1.43
N LEU A 54 4.71 12.24 -1.26
CA LEU A 54 3.59 12.00 -2.18
C LEU A 54 2.65 13.20 -2.23
N VAL A 55 2.36 13.81 -1.09
CA VAL A 55 1.53 15.02 -1.02
C VAL A 55 2.21 16.19 -1.74
N GLU A 56 3.51 16.34 -1.54
CA GLU A 56 4.30 17.35 -2.24
C GLU A 56 4.23 17.16 -3.75
N TYR A 57 4.24 15.91 -4.23
CA TYR A 57 4.16 15.59 -5.66
C TYR A 57 2.75 15.73 -6.24
N GLY A 58 1.75 15.96 -5.42
CA GLY A 58 0.39 16.21 -5.87
C GLY A 58 -0.64 15.13 -5.55
N VAL A 59 -0.26 14.08 -4.84
CA VAL A 59 -1.20 13.04 -4.39
C VAL A 59 -2.14 13.62 -3.34
N ARG A 60 -3.43 13.29 -3.43
CA ARG A 60 -4.47 13.83 -2.53
C ARG A 60 -5.28 12.74 -1.83
N GLY A 61 -5.11 11.50 -2.22
CA GLY A 61 -5.74 10.37 -1.54
C GLY A 61 -4.75 9.25 -1.32
N VAL A 62 -4.68 8.72 -0.09
CA VAL A 62 -3.75 7.65 0.26
C VAL A 62 -4.47 6.57 1.06
N LEU A 63 -4.33 5.33 0.60
CA LEU A 63 -4.72 4.15 1.36
C LEU A 63 -3.47 3.66 2.11
N ASN A 64 -3.49 3.76 3.42
CA ASN A 64 -2.32 3.48 4.25
C ASN A 64 -2.42 2.11 4.90
N PHE A 65 -1.53 1.20 4.52
CA PHE A 65 -1.40 -0.13 5.13
C PHE A 65 -0.27 -0.22 6.15
N SER A 66 0.48 0.87 6.39
CA SER A 66 1.47 0.88 7.46
C SER A 66 0.77 0.99 8.82
N ALA A 67 1.46 0.63 9.90
CA ALA A 67 0.92 0.76 11.24
C ALA A 67 1.00 2.21 11.77
N THR A 68 1.66 3.10 11.04
CA THR A 68 1.78 4.51 11.41
C THR A 68 0.48 5.25 11.11
N ASN A 69 -0.05 5.99 12.08
CA ASN A 69 -1.14 6.91 11.84
C ASN A 69 -0.58 8.16 11.16
N LEU A 70 -0.86 8.29 9.87
CA LEU A 70 -0.34 9.41 9.08
C LEU A 70 -1.01 10.71 9.47
N LYS A 71 -0.21 11.76 9.60
CA LYS A 71 -0.69 13.12 9.83
C LYS A 71 -0.84 13.82 8.49
N ALA A 72 -2.05 14.27 8.19
CA ALA A 72 -2.39 14.87 6.91
C ALA A 72 -3.11 16.19 7.09
N ASP A 73 -2.93 17.09 6.13
CA ASP A 73 -3.71 18.32 6.06
C ASP A 73 -5.14 18.03 5.58
N LEU A 74 -6.02 19.02 5.73
CA LEU A 74 -7.45 18.86 5.43
C LEU A 74 -7.74 18.59 3.96
N ASP A 75 -6.83 18.95 3.06
CA ASP A 75 -6.99 18.74 1.62
C ASP A 75 -6.53 17.37 1.14
N VAL A 76 -6.07 16.52 2.05
CA VAL A 76 -5.61 15.16 1.73
C VAL A 76 -6.46 14.15 2.48
N PHE A 77 -7.03 13.21 1.75
CA PHE A 77 -7.82 12.13 2.34
C PHE A 77 -6.91 10.92 2.61
N VAL A 78 -6.90 10.45 3.85
CA VAL A 78 -6.14 9.25 4.26
C VAL A 78 -7.10 8.24 4.86
N ASN A 79 -7.05 7.02 4.35
CA ASN A 79 -7.74 5.89 4.95
C ASN A 79 -6.68 4.94 5.54
N ASN A 80 -6.66 4.84 6.86
CA ASN A 80 -5.74 3.95 7.58
C ASN A 80 -6.38 2.58 7.73
N ILE A 81 -5.76 1.55 7.15
CA ILE A 81 -6.23 0.17 7.23
C ILE A 81 -5.44 -0.54 8.31
N ASP A 82 -6.13 -1.07 9.30
CA ASP A 82 -5.49 -1.90 10.32
C ASP A 82 -5.19 -3.27 9.73
N LEU A 83 -3.98 -3.42 9.21
CA LEU A 83 -3.55 -4.65 8.57
C LEU A 83 -3.50 -5.83 9.56
N THR A 84 -3.14 -5.56 10.81
CA THR A 84 -3.10 -6.59 11.85
C THR A 84 -4.49 -7.16 12.10
N MET A 85 -5.49 -6.29 12.27
CA MET A 85 -6.87 -6.71 12.47
C MET A 85 -7.41 -7.44 11.24
N ALA A 86 -7.12 -6.93 10.05
CA ALA A 86 -7.54 -7.58 8.80
C ALA A 86 -6.94 -8.97 8.68
N LEU A 87 -5.66 -9.13 9.01
CA LEU A 87 -4.97 -10.42 8.97
C LEU A 87 -5.55 -11.38 10.01
N GLU A 88 -5.79 -10.94 11.22
CA GLU A 88 -6.41 -11.75 12.26
C GLU A 88 -7.78 -12.26 11.84
N THR A 89 -8.57 -11.41 11.20
CA THR A 89 -9.88 -11.79 10.68
C THR A 89 -9.76 -12.89 9.62
N VAL A 90 -8.83 -12.75 8.68
CA VAL A 90 -8.59 -13.76 7.64
C VAL A 90 -8.16 -15.09 8.27
N ILE A 91 -7.24 -15.04 9.22
CA ILE A 91 -6.76 -16.23 9.92
C ILE A 91 -7.92 -16.93 10.65
N PHE A 92 -8.75 -16.17 11.33
CA PHE A 92 -9.91 -16.71 12.06
C PHE A 92 -10.85 -17.45 11.09
N TYR A 93 -11.25 -16.80 10.00
CA TYR A 93 -12.20 -17.41 9.05
C TYR A 93 -11.58 -18.61 8.32
N THR A 94 -10.34 -18.55 7.98
CA THR A 94 -9.63 -19.67 7.34
C THR A 94 -9.61 -20.88 8.27
N HIS A 95 -9.33 -20.65 9.55
CA HIS A 95 -9.28 -21.71 10.54
C HIS A 95 -10.68 -22.32 10.80
N ALA A 96 -11.69 -21.48 10.88
CA ALA A 96 -13.07 -21.93 11.06
C ALA A 96 -13.54 -22.76 9.85
N ALA A 97 -13.24 -22.33 8.63
CA ALA A 97 -13.58 -23.08 7.42
C ALA A 97 -12.88 -24.46 7.38
N LYS A 98 -11.61 -24.50 7.77
CA LYS A 98 -10.84 -25.75 7.85
C LYS A 98 -11.46 -26.72 8.85
N ASN A 99 -11.89 -26.23 10.01
CA ASN A 99 -12.54 -27.07 11.01
C ASN A 99 -13.91 -27.57 10.53
N SER A 100 -14.65 -26.73 9.81
CA SER A 100 -15.93 -27.11 9.21
C SER A 100 -15.74 -28.19 8.15
N ASP A 101 -14.73 -28.08 7.29
CA ASP A 101 -14.40 -29.08 6.29
C ASP A 101 -14.06 -30.43 6.92
N LYS A 102 -13.29 -30.42 7.99
CA LYS A 102 -12.97 -31.64 8.73
C LYS A 102 -14.23 -32.31 9.29
N GLY A 103 -15.18 -31.50 9.76
CA GLY A 103 -16.45 -32.00 10.23
C GLY A 103 -17.29 -32.63 9.14
N GLN A 104 -17.21 -32.09 7.92
CA GLN A 104 -17.99 -32.57 6.78
C GLN A 104 -17.45 -33.86 6.17
N HIS A 105 -16.17 -34.14 6.30
CA HIS A 105 -15.52 -35.30 5.70
C HIS A 105 -15.53 -36.54 6.59
N LYS A 106 -16.25 -36.50 7.65
CA LYS A 106 -16.47 -37.67 8.48
C LYS A 106 -17.56 -38.57 7.88
#